data_007c713fe2af8a933e3da9b9fbba8d46
#
_entry.id   007c713fe2af8a933e3da9b9fbba8d46
#
_cell.length_a   1.000
_cell.length_b   1.000
_cell.length_c   1.000
_cell.angle_alpha   90.00
_cell.angle_beta   90.00
_cell.angle_gamma   90.00
#
_symmetry.space_group_name_H-M   'P 1'
#
loop_
_entity.id
_entity.type
_entity.pdbx_description
1 polymer ?
#
loop_
_entity_poly.entity_id
_entity_poly.type
_entity_poly.pdbx_seq_one_letter_code
_entity_poly.pdbx_strand_id
1 'polypeptide(L)'
;MLKKNIEKYNNKLAYDKDYFIRYEVAEHCNEECLDILVNDKKEFVRKAVAKRGIDKYLDILVYDKNYEVREEVVKQRRDKDLNILVYDEDWRVRNKVAEQGIDKYLDILVDDEDQDVRYSVANYGNLEHCKKLLQDKNEDVRNRAYDRIKKIEYSKLCQERNKERKSKQKALINNKINNKPNNKIAQYEIIQ
;
A
#
# COMPACT_ATOMS: atom_id res chain seq x y z
N MET A 1 36.38 13.31 -8.91
CA MET A 1 37.14 12.15 -9.41
C MET A 1 36.63 10.81 -8.89
N LEU A 2 36.46 10.62 -7.59
CA LEU A 2 35.96 9.37 -6.97
C LEU A 2 34.59 8.92 -7.52
N LYS A 3 33.61 9.83 -7.64
CA LYS A 3 32.26 9.51 -8.13
C LYS A 3 32.27 8.93 -9.56
N LYS A 4 33.02 9.54 -10.48
CA LYS A 4 33.18 9.04 -11.86
C LYS A 4 33.88 7.65 -11.93
N ASN A 5 34.80 7.36 -11.01
CA ASN A 5 35.45 6.06 -10.97
C ASN A 5 34.51 4.96 -10.45
N ILE A 6 33.67 5.27 -9.47
CA ILE A 6 32.64 4.34 -8.95
C ILE A 6 31.59 4.04 -10.04
N GLU A 7 31.11 5.07 -10.74
CA GLU A 7 30.16 4.93 -11.87
C GLU A 7 30.73 4.04 -12.98
N LYS A 8 31.97 4.31 -13.41
CA LYS A 8 32.66 3.48 -14.43
C LYS A 8 32.86 2.03 -13.97
N TYR A 9 33.09 1.82 -12.68
CA TYR A 9 33.26 0.47 -12.12
C TYR A 9 31.91 -0.28 -12.09
N ASN A 10 30.83 0.39 -11.70
CA ASN A 10 29.49 -0.15 -11.71
C ASN A 10 29.02 -0.52 -13.12
N ASN A 11 29.25 0.31 -14.12
CA ASN A 11 28.92 0.01 -15.51
C ASN A 11 29.64 -1.25 -16.02
N LYS A 12 30.89 -1.48 -15.60
CA LYS A 12 31.62 -2.72 -15.93
C LYS A 12 31.01 -3.94 -15.22
N LEU A 13 30.63 -3.80 -13.96
CA LEU A 13 30.04 -4.88 -13.17
C LEU A 13 28.60 -5.22 -13.59
N ALA A 14 27.90 -4.30 -14.27
CA ALA A 14 26.60 -4.60 -14.87
C ALA A 14 26.66 -5.72 -15.93
N TYR A 15 27.83 -5.99 -16.47
CA TYR A 15 28.09 -7.09 -17.42
C TYR A 15 28.77 -8.32 -16.78
N ASP A 16 28.90 -8.36 -15.45
CA ASP A 16 29.55 -9.48 -14.80
C ASP A 16 28.84 -10.80 -15.11
N LYS A 17 29.62 -11.87 -15.25
CA LYS A 17 29.07 -13.22 -15.52
C LYS A 17 28.23 -13.75 -14.34
N ASP A 18 28.59 -13.34 -13.12
CA ASP A 18 27.87 -13.68 -11.91
C ASP A 18 26.64 -12.76 -11.74
N TYR A 19 25.46 -13.38 -11.68
CA TYR A 19 24.22 -12.62 -11.50
C TYR A 19 24.09 -11.98 -10.11
N PHE A 20 24.74 -12.53 -9.08
CA PHE A 20 24.77 -11.91 -7.76
C PHE A 20 25.47 -10.54 -7.80
N ILE A 21 26.58 -10.44 -8.53
CA ILE A 21 27.28 -9.17 -8.70
C ILE A 21 26.35 -8.18 -9.44
N ARG A 22 25.70 -8.63 -10.53
CA ARG A 22 24.74 -7.77 -11.26
C ARG A 22 23.54 -7.37 -10.42
N TYR A 23 23.04 -8.26 -9.52
CA TYR A 23 21.99 -7.95 -8.57
C TYR A 23 22.42 -6.84 -7.59
N GLU A 24 23.58 -6.97 -6.95
CA GLU A 24 24.14 -5.96 -6.06
C GLU A 24 24.34 -4.60 -6.79
N VAL A 25 24.78 -4.65 -8.02
CA VAL A 25 24.89 -3.44 -8.86
C VAL A 25 23.53 -2.81 -9.09
N ALA A 26 22.47 -3.58 -9.39
CA ALA A 26 21.13 -3.06 -9.61
C ALA A 26 20.55 -2.34 -8.39
N GLU A 27 20.86 -2.79 -7.18
CA GLU A 27 20.40 -2.16 -5.93
C GLU A 27 21.01 -0.76 -5.72
N HIS A 28 22.23 -0.48 -6.24
CA HIS A 28 23.01 0.69 -5.83
C HIS A 28 23.53 1.57 -6.97
N CYS A 29 23.47 1.11 -8.23
CA CYS A 29 24.06 1.83 -9.36
C CYS A 29 23.23 3.04 -9.80
N ASN A 30 23.82 3.83 -10.74
CA ASN A 30 23.16 4.92 -11.43
C ASN A 30 22.22 4.41 -12.54
N GLU A 31 21.49 5.31 -13.19
CA GLU A 31 20.55 4.97 -14.25
C GLU A 31 21.19 4.32 -15.47
N GLU A 32 22.43 4.69 -15.83
CA GLU A 32 23.15 4.07 -16.97
C GLU A 32 23.33 2.55 -16.79
N CYS A 33 23.61 2.11 -15.55
CA CYS A 33 23.66 0.68 -15.25
C CYS A 33 22.28 0.03 -15.33
N LEU A 34 21.24 0.72 -14.83
CA LEU A 34 19.88 0.20 -14.84
C LEU A 34 19.34 0.05 -16.27
N ASP A 35 19.75 0.90 -17.22
CA ASP A 35 19.42 0.76 -18.64
C ASP A 35 19.92 -0.58 -19.23
N ILE A 36 21.01 -1.10 -18.67
CA ILE A 36 21.56 -2.42 -19.02
C ILE A 36 20.77 -3.53 -18.29
N LEU A 37 20.60 -3.37 -16.97
CA LEU A 37 20.10 -4.42 -16.07
C LEU A 37 18.59 -4.62 -16.13
N VAL A 38 17.82 -3.66 -16.67
CA VAL A 38 16.37 -3.82 -16.88
C VAL A 38 16.01 -4.99 -17.81
N ASN A 39 16.95 -5.37 -18.71
CA ASN A 39 16.81 -6.50 -19.62
C ASN A 39 17.67 -7.71 -19.21
N ASP A 40 18.13 -7.79 -17.97
CA ASP A 40 18.96 -8.89 -17.52
C ASP A 40 18.26 -10.24 -17.70
N LYS A 41 19.05 -11.26 -18.05
CA LYS A 41 18.54 -12.64 -18.23
C LYS A 41 17.96 -13.25 -16.94
N LYS A 42 18.42 -12.77 -15.75
CA LYS A 42 17.97 -13.24 -14.46
C LYS A 42 16.88 -12.36 -13.87
N GLU A 43 15.77 -12.96 -13.55
CA GLU A 43 14.61 -12.31 -12.94
C GLU A 43 14.94 -11.56 -11.65
N PHE A 44 15.84 -12.09 -10.81
CA PHE A 44 16.27 -11.43 -9.56
C PHE A 44 16.93 -10.08 -9.82
N VAL A 45 17.69 -9.96 -10.90
CA VAL A 45 18.32 -8.68 -11.28
C VAL A 45 17.26 -7.69 -11.77
N ARG A 46 16.33 -8.13 -12.64
CA ARG A 46 15.24 -7.26 -13.12
C ARG A 46 14.30 -6.86 -11.98
N LYS A 47 14.06 -7.77 -11.02
CA LYS A 47 13.28 -7.47 -9.81
C LYS A 47 13.96 -6.39 -8.95
N ALA A 48 15.30 -6.43 -8.81
CA ALA A 48 16.06 -5.37 -8.15
C ALA A 48 15.91 -4.01 -8.87
N VAL A 49 15.89 -4.01 -10.21
CA VAL A 49 15.60 -2.81 -11.00
C VAL A 49 14.18 -2.28 -10.72
N ALA A 50 13.16 -3.16 -10.69
CA ALA A 50 11.78 -2.78 -10.37
C ALA A 50 11.67 -2.15 -8.97
N LYS A 51 12.37 -2.69 -7.99
CA LYS A 51 12.41 -2.20 -6.61
C LYS A 51 12.93 -0.76 -6.48
N ARG A 52 13.74 -0.28 -7.45
CA ARG A 52 14.22 1.10 -7.49
C ARG A 52 13.10 2.12 -7.74
N GLY A 53 11.94 1.70 -8.22
CA GLY A 53 10.77 2.55 -8.40
C GLY A 53 10.91 3.65 -9.45
N ILE A 54 11.83 3.51 -10.41
CA ILE A 54 12.06 4.52 -11.45
C ILE A 54 11.09 4.28 -12.62
N ASP A 55 10.29 5.28 -12.92
CA ASP A 55 9.15 5.20 -13.85
C ASP A 55 9.48 4.55 -15.18
N LYS A 56 10.57 4.97 -15.84
CA LYS A 56 10.95 4.44 -17.16
C LYS A 56 11.22 2.94 -17.17
N TYR A 57 11.72 2.38 -16.05
CA TYR A 57 11.98 0.94 -15.94
C TYR A 57 10.73 0.18 -15.56
N LEU A 58 9.86 0.77 -14.71
CA LEU A 58 8.59 0.17 -14.38
C LEU A 58 7.67 0.05 -15.60
N ASP A 59 7.74 1.01 -16.53
CA ASP A 59 7.00 0.97 -17.81
C ASP A 59 7.40 -0.21 -18.70
N ILE A 60 8.63 -0.70 -18.53
CA ILE A 60 9.12 -1.92 -19.21
C ILE A 60 8.73 -3.17 -18.40
N LEU A 61 8.99 -3.15 -17.09
CA LEU A 61 8.90 -4.31 -16.22
C LEU A 61 7.45 -4.68 -15.85
N VAL A 62 6.48 -3.82 -16.09
CA VAL A 62 5.05 -4.15 -15.97
C VAL A 62 4.64 -5.30 -16.91
N TYR A 63 5.38 -5.51 -18.00
CA TYR A 63 5.19 -6.60 -18.96
C TYR A 63 6.26 -7.70 -18.84
N ASP A 64 6.98 -7.76 -17.72
CA ASP A 64 8.02 -8.77 -17.54
C ASP A 64 7.43 -10.20 -17.60
N LYS A 65 8.15 -11.11 -18.25
CA LYS A 65 7.73 -12.52 -18.37
C LYS A 65 7.65 -13.26 -17.02
N ASN A 66 8.37 -12.79 -15.99
CA ASN A 66 8.39 -13.39 -14.67
C ASN A 66 7.42 -12.67 -13.74
N TYR A 67 6.48 -13.42 -13.13
CA TYR A 67 5.46 -12.87 -12.25
C TYR A 67 6.04 -12.15 -11.01
N GLU A 68 7.17 -12.60 -10.46
CA GLU A 68 7.79 -11.96 -9.28
C GLU A 68 8.31 -10.55 -9.61
N VAL A 69 8.73 -10.31 -10.86
CA VAL A 69 9.12 -8.97 -11.31
C VAL A 69 7.87 -8.09 -11.42
N ARG A 70 6.78 -8.61 -12.00
CA ARG A 70 5.50 -7.89 -12.09
C ARG A 70 4.89 -7.62 -10.70
N GLU A 71 4.99 -8.57 -9.75
CA GLU A 71 4.61 -8.33 -8.34
C GLU A 71 5.41 -7.18 -7.70
N GLU A 72 6.70 -7.05 -8.04
CA GLU A 72 7.52 -5.95 -7.52
C GLU A 72 7.07 -4.60 -8.11
N VAL A 73 6.64 -4.59 -9.38
CA VAL A 73 6.02 -3.40 -10.00
C VAL A 73 4.71 -3.01 -9.26
N VAL A 74 3.85 -3.97 -8.90
CA VAL A 74 2.63 -3.71 -8.10
C VAL A 74 2.95 -2.95 -6.81
N LYS A 75 4.03 -3.30 -6.12
CA LYS A 75 4.43 -2.68 -4.85
C LYS A 75 4.76 -1.19 -4.98
N GLN A 76 5.09 -0.71 -6.17
CA GLN A 76 5.35 0.71 -6.44
C GLN A 76 4.05 1.53 -6.48
N ARG A 77 2.87 0.89 -6.52
CA ARG A 77 1.53 1.48 -6.41
C ARG A 77 1.21 2.54 -7.47
N ARG A 78 1.83 2.50 -8.64
CA ARG A 78 1.50 3.42 -9.73
C ARG A 78 0.18 3.00 -10.36
N ASP A 79 -0.75 3.95 -10.45
CA ASP A 79 -2.11 3.70 -10.93
C ASP A 79 -2.15 3.11 -12.35
N LYS A 80 -1.28 3.59 -13.23
CA LYS A 80 -1.17 3.07 -14.61
C LYS A 80 -0.77 1.59 -14.67
N ASP A 81 0.14 1.15 -13.78
CA ASP A 81 0.57 -0.25 -13.74
C ASP A 81 -0.50 -1.14 -13.13
N LEU A 82 -1.15 -0.66 -12.06
CA LEU A 82 -2.22 -1.41 -11.40
C LEU A 82 -3.42 -1.60 -12.34
N ASN A 83 -3.72 -0.64 -13.22
CA ASN A 83 -4.76 -0.78 -14.25
C ASN A 83 -4.47 -1.92 -15.24
N ILE A 84 -3.19 -2.24 -15.46
CA ILE A 84 -2.75 -3.36 -16.31
C ILE A 84 -2.75 -4.66 -15.48
N LEU A 85 -2.08 -4.64 -14.33
CA LEU A 85 -1.77 -5.83 -13.53
C LEU A 85 -2.98 -6.39 -12.77
N VAL A 86 -4.08 -5.64 -12.67
CA VAL A 86 -5.36 -6.17 -12.15
C VAL A 86 -5.93 -7.28 -13.03
N TYR A 87 -5.54 -7.34 -14.30
CA TYR A 87 -5.92 -8.36 -15.28
C TYR A 87 -4.76 -9.31 -15.63
N ASP A 88 -3.72 -9.37 -14.80
CA ASP A 88 -2.56 -10.22 -15.04
C ASP A 88 -2.97 -11.70 -15.20
N GLU A 89 -2.29 -12.43 -16.08
CA GLU A 89 -2.52 -13.86 -16.28
C GLU A 89 -2.22 -14.70 -15.03
N ASP A 90 -1.26 -14.27 -14.22
CA ASP A 90 -0.85 -14.96 -13.01
C ASP A 90 -1.64 -14.46 -11.78
N TRP A 91 -2.37 -15.36 -11.13
CA TRP A 91 -3.18 -15.04 -9.95
C TRP A 91 -2.37 -14.38 -8.82
N ARG A 92 -1.07 -14.70 -8.68
CA ARG A 92 -0.20 -14.12 -7.65
C ARG A 92 -0.02 -12.62 -7.84
N VAL A 93 0.09 -12.18 -9.09
CA VAL A 93 0.15 -10.75 -9.41
C VAL A 93 -1.20 -10.08 -9.11
N ARG A 94 -2.33 -10.67 -9.54
CA ARG A 94 -3.66 -10.15 -9.21
C ARG A 94 -3.90 -10.11 -7.70
N ASN A 95 -3.45 -11.16 -6.98
CA ASN A 95 -3.48 -11.20 -5.52
C ASN A 95 -2.67 -10.04 -4.90
N LYS A 96 -1.48 -9.77 -5.44
CA LYS A 96 -0.66 -8.64 -4.99
C LYS A 96 -1.34 -7.29 -5.25
N VAL A 97 -2.13 -7.14 -6.33
CA VAL A 97 -2.98 -5.97 -6.57
C VAL A 97 -4.09 -5.87 -5.52
N ALA A 98 -4.77 -6.97 -5.17
CA ALA A 98 -5.78 -6.99 -4.12
C ALA A 98 -5.23 -6.56 -2.75
N GLU A 99 -4.00 -6.97 -2.42
CA GLU A 99 -3.30 -6.58 -1.18
C GLU A 99 -3.07 -5.06 -1.07
N GLN A 100 -3.14 -4.30 -2.17
CA GLN A 100 -3.01 -2.84 -2.11
C GLN A 100 -4.22 -2.17 -1.46
N GLY A 101 -5.36 -2.86 -1.38
CA GLY A 101 -6.57 -2.38 -0.70
C GLY A 101 -7.21 -1.17 -1.37
N ILE A 102 -7.07 -1.01 -2.68
CA ILE A 102 -7.63 0.11 -3.45
C ILE A 102 -8.97 -0.31 -4.01
N ASP A 103 -10.06 0.32 -3.56
CA ASP A 103 -11.44 -0.09 -3.83
C ASP A 103 -11.71 -0.36 -5.32
N LYS A 104 -11.28 0.51 -6.23
CA LYS A 104 -11.52 0.34 -7.68
C LYS A 104 -10.94 -0.96 -8.27
N TYR A 105 -9.84 -1.48 -7.70
CA TYR A 105 -9.28 -2.77 -8.13
C TYR A 105 -9.94 -3.93 -7.41
N LEU A 106 -10.34 -3.73 -6.15
CA LEU A 106 -11.10 -4.73 -5.41
C LEU A 106 -12.49 -4.96 -6.00
N ASP A 107 -13.12 -3.93 -6.58
CA ASP A 107 -14.38 -4.04 -7.32
C ASP A 107 -14.25 -4.99 -8.53
N ILE A 108 -13.06 -5.05 -9.15
CA ILE A 108 -12.77 -5.97 -10.27
C ILE A 108 -12.48 -7.37 -9.73
N LEU A 109 -11.64 -7.48 -8.70
CA LEU A 109 -11.09 -8.74 -8.20
C LEU A 109 -12.05 -9.50 -7.26
N VAL A 110 -13.16 -8.90 -6.83
CA VAL A 110 -14.15 -9.57 -5.96
C VAL A 110 -14.77 -10.81 -6.59
N ASP A 111 -14.81 -10.89 -7.92
CA ASP A 111 -15.29 -12.04 -8.70
C ASP A 111 -14.16 -12.83 -9.39
N ASP A 112 -12.91 -12.66 -8.95
CA ASP A 112 -11.77 -13.33 -9.55
C ASP A 112 -11.98 -14.87 -9.57
N GLU A 113 -11.49 -15.52 -10.61
CA GLU A 113 -11.57 -16.97 -10.75
C GLU A 113 -10.81 -17.71 -9.64
N ASP A 114 -9.69 -17.13 -9.18
CA ASP A 114 -8.83 -17.70 -8.16
C ASP A 114 -9.32 -17.36 -6.74
N GLN A 115 -9.39 -18.38 -5.88
CA GLN A 115 -9.88 -18.22 -4.50
C GLN A 115 -8.95 -17.39 -3.60
N ASP A 116 -7.64 -17.43 -3.84
CA ASP A 116 -6.67 -16.72 -3.01
C ASP A 116 -6.72 -15.21 -3.30
N VAL A 117 -7.04 -14.84 -4.54
CA VAL A 117 -7.32 -13.45 -4.91
C VAL A 117 -8.60 -12.97 -4.22
N ARG A 118 -9.71 -13.74 -4.28
CA ARG A 118 -10.95 -13.38 -3.57
C ARG A 118 -10.78 -13.36 -2.05
N TYR A 119 -9.95 -14.26 -1.49
CA TYR A 119 -9.59 -14.23 -0.08
C TYR A 119 -8.87 -12.92 0.29
N SER A 120 -7.95 -12.45 -0.55
CA SER A 120 -7.31 -11.15 -0.36
C SER A 120 -8.29 -10.00 -0.47
N VAL A 121 -9.25 -10.05 -1.39
CA VAL A 121 -10.35 -9.06 -1.43
C VAL A 121 -11.15 -9.08 -0.12
N ALA A 122 -11.47 -10.25 0.43
CA ALA A 122 -12.14 -10.36 1.73
C ALA A 122 -11.31 -9.77 2.88
N ASN A 123 -9.98 -9.85 2.77
CA ASN A 123 -9.05 -9.34 3.78
C ASN A 123 -8.88 -7.82 3.76
N TYR A 124 -8.78 -7.25 2.58
CA TYR A 124 -8.40 -5.84 2.38
C TYR A 124 -9.59 -4.95 1.97
N GLY A 125 -10.71 -5.57 1.55
CA GLY A 125 -11.88 -4.88 1.05
C GLY A 125 -12.69 -4.14 2.11
N ASN A 126 -13.59 -3.32 1.61
CA ASN A 126 -14.59 -2.61 2.39
C ASN A 126 -15.80 -3.51 2.73
N LEU A 127 -16.81 -2.93 3.39
CA LEU A 127 -18.00 -3.67 3.84
C LEU A 127 -18.77 -4.30 2.68
N GLU A 128 -18.88 -3.62 1.53
CA GLU A 128 -19.67 -4.11 0.39
C GLU A 128 -18.98 -5.31 -0.29
N HIS A 129 -17.65 -5.27 -0.47
CA HIS A 129 -16.87 -6.42 -0.94
C HIS A 129 -17.07 -7.63 -0.02
N CYS A 130 -16.96 -7.42 1.30
CA CYS A 130 -17.12 -8.51 2.25
C CYS A 130 -18.55 -9.08 2.26
N LYS A 131 -19.61 -8.26 2.17
CA LYS A 131 -20.98 -8.73 2.06
C LYS A 131 -21.20 -9.61 0.83
N LYS A 132 -20.63 -9.23 -0.33
CA LYS A 132 -20.67 -10.03 -1.54
C LYS A 132 -20.01 -11.40 -1.34
N LEU A 133 -18.84 -11.42 -0.71
CA LEU A 133 -18.05 -12.62 -0.48
C LEU A 133 -18.59 -13.53 0.64
N LEU A 134 -19.61 -13.14 1.42
CA LEU A 134 -20.32 -14.05 2.34
C LEU A 134 -21.02 -15.22 1.59
N GLN A 135 -21.24 -15.09 0.29
CA GLN A 135 -21.84 -16.12 -0.56
C GLN A 135 -20.79 -16.81 -1.47
N ASP A 136 -19.50 -16.62 -1.19
CA ASP A 136 -18.43 -17.23 -1.99
C ASP A 136 -18.52 -18.78 -1.97
N LYS A 137 -18.15 -19.41 -3.07
CA LYS A 137 -18.09 -20.87 -3.18
C LYS A 137 -17.08 -21.51 -2.21
N ASN A 138 -16.00 -20.79 -1.88
CA ASN A 138 -14.95 -21.24 -0.97
C ASN A 138 -15.28 -20.84 0.48
N GLU A 139 -15.15 -21.79 1.42
CA GLU A 139 -15.46 -21.58 2.84
C GLU A 139 -14.49 -20.60 3.52
N ASP A 140 -13.21 -20.66 3.21
CA ASP A 140 -12.19 -19.78 3.81
C ASP A 140 -12.43 -18.32 3.41
N VAL A 141 -12.85 -18.09 2.16
CA VAL A 141 -13.22 -16.75 1.69
C VAL A 141 -14.44 -16.24 2.44
N ARG A 142 -15.50 -17.06 2.61
CA ARG A 142 -16.69 -16.67 3.40
C ARG A 142 -16.32 -16.32 4.84
N ASN A 143 -15.54 -17.19 5.47
CA ASN A 143 -15.09 -17.00 6.86
C ASN A 143 -14.27 -15.73 7.00
N ARG A 144 -13.37 -15.46 6.07
CA ARG A 144 -12.55 -14.24 6.06
C ARG A 144 -13.40 -12.98 5.90
N ALA A 145 -14.37 -13.01 4.99
CA ALA A 145 -15.32 -11.92 4.78
C ALA A 145 -16.14 -11.62 6.05
N TYR A 146 -16.63 -12.66 6.73
CA TYR A 146 -17.36 -12.54 7.98
C TYR A 146 -16.52 -11.89 9.10
N ASP A 147 -15.29 -12.35 9.28
CA ASP A 147 -14.39 -11.78 10.29
C ASP A 147 -14.02 -10.32 9.98
N ARG A 148 -13.88 -9.99 8.71
CA ARG A 148 -13.60 -8.62 8.28
C ARG A 148 -14.77 -7.70 8.56
N ILE A 149 -16.01 -8.13 8.31
CA ILE A 149 -17.24 -7.38 8.63
C ILE A 149 -17.25 -7.05 10.12
N LYS A 150 -17.07 -8.05 10.99
CA LYS A 150 -17.03 -7.84 12.44
C LYS A 150 -15.99 -6.78 12.85
N LYS A 151 -14.79 -6.83 12.27
CA LYS A 151 -13.75 -5.84 12.55
C LYS A 151 -14.15 -4.42 12.11
N ILE A 152 -14.76 -4.30 10.93
CA ILE A 152 -15.22 -3.00 10.40
C ILE A 152 -16.31 -2.43 11.32
N GLU A 153 -17.32 -3.23 11.70
CA GLU A 153 -18.42 -2.81 12.57
C GLU A 153 -17.93 -2.42 13.96
N TYR A 154 -17.05 -3.24 14.56
CA TYR A 154 -16.44 -2.90 15.84
C TYR A 154 -15.66 -1.60 15.79
N SER A 155 -14.90 -1.36 14.72
CA SER A 155 -14.15 -0.11 14.53
C SER A 155 -15.08 1.10 14.44
N LYS A 156 -16.20 0.99 13.72
CA LYS A 156 -17.22 2.05 13.63
C LYS A 156 -17.81 2.37 15.01
N LEU A 157 -18.19 1.35 15.76
CA LEU A 157 -18.75 1.50 17.12
C LEU A 157 -17.75 2.19 18.06
N CYS A 158 -16.48 1.83 18.01
CA CYS A 158 -15.42 2.49 18.78
C CYS A 158 -15.25 3.96 18.40
N GLN A 159 -15.32 4.28 17.13
CA GLN A 159 -15.22 5.67 16.65
C GLN A 159 -16.41 6.53 17.11
N GLU A 160 -17.62 5.98 17.06
CA GLU A 160 -18.83 6.65 17.53
C GLU A 160 -18.75 6.93 19.04
N ARG A 161 -18.40 5.94 19.85
CA ARG A 161 -18.19 6.10 21.31
C ARG A 161 -17.13 7.17 21.63
N ASN A 162 -16.05 7.21 20.86
CA ASN A 162 -15.01 8.22 21.05
C ASN A 162 -15.50 9.64 20.67
N LYS A 163 -16.31 9.77 19.62
CA LYS A 163 -16.95 11.06 19.26
C LYS A 163 -17.89 11.54 20.37
N GLU A 164 -18.73 10.65 20.91
CA GLU A 164 -19.64 10.98 22.03
C GLU A 164 -18.86 11.40 23.29
N ARG A 165 -17.77 10.69 23.64
CA ARG A 165 -16.92 11.06 24.78
C ARG A 165 -16.32 12.46 24.60
N LYS A 166 -15.78 12.77 23.42
CA LYS A 166 -15.23 14.10 23.11
C LYS A 166 -16.29 15.20 23.15
N SER A 167 -17.50 14.94 22.65
CA SER A 167 -18.61 15.91 22.70
C SER A 167 -19.06 16.19 24.13
N LYS A 168 -19.23 15.16 24.97
CA LYS A 168 -19.58 15.28 26.40
C LYS A 168 -18.51 16.08 27.16
N GLN A 169 -17.23 15.79 26.90
CA GLN A 169 -16.11 16.51 27.54
C GLN A 169 -16.08 17.98 27.14
N LYS A 170 -16.32 18.31 25.86
CA LYS A 170 -16.42 19.70 25.37
C LYS A 170 -17.59 20.45 26.02
N ALA A 171 -18.74 19.81 26.14
CA ALA A 171 -19.92 20.38 26.83
C ALA A 171 -19.65 20.67 28.31
N LEU A 172 -18.96 19.75 29.03
CA LEU A 172 -18.57 19.97 30.42
C LEU A 172 -17.60 21.13 30.59
N ILE A 173 -16.64 21.29 29.68
CA ILE A 173 -15.68 22.41 29.71
C ILE A 173 -16.43 23.74 29.48
N ASN A 174 -17.32 23.80 28.47
CA ASN A 174 -18.08 24.99 28.18
C ASN A 174 -19.00 25.40 29.35
N ASN A 175 -19.66 24.43 29.99
CA ASN A 175 -20.46 24.70 31.19
C ASN A 175 -19.62 25.23 32.36
N LYS A 176 -18.40 24.72 32.54
CA LYS A 176 -17.48 25.24 33.57
C LYS A 176 -16.98 26.66 33.28
N ILE A 177 -16.81 27.00 32.00
CA ILE A 177 -16.41 28.35 31.59
C ILE A 177 -17.56 29.34 31.81
N ASN A 178 -18.78 28.97 31.39
CA ASN A 178 -19.96 29.84 31.48
C ASN A 178 -20.47 30.01 32.93
N ASN A 179 -20.20 29.05 33.82
CA ASN A 179 -20.58 29.09 35.23
C ASN A 179 -19.51 29.62 36.18
N LYS A 180 -18.43 30.22 35.67
CA LYS A 180 -17.51 30.98 36.53
C LYS A 180 -18.26 32.23 37.01
N PRO A 181 -18.43 32.45 38.33
CA PRO A 181 -19.05 33.67 38.85
C PRO A 181 -18.23 34.86 38.32
N ASN A 182 -18.93 35.83 37.74
CA ASN A 182 -18.37 37.13 37.38
C ASN A 182 -17.87 37.78 38.65
N ASN A 183 -16.61 37.59 39.01
CA ASN A 183 -15.95 38.33 40.08
C ASN A 183 -15.71 39.74 39.59
N LYS A 184 -16.78 40.54 39.47
CA LYS A 184 -16.74 41.99 39.34
C LYS A 184 -16.58 42.73 40.67
N ILE A 185 -16.02 42.06 41.70
CA ILE A 185 -15.75 42.66 43.00
C ILE A 185 -14.24 42.57 43.27
N ALA A 186 -13.43 43.29 42.50
CA ALA A 186 -12.05 43.55 42.81
C ALA A 186 -11.49 44.81 42.11
N GLN A 187 -12.33 45.84 41.84
CA GLN A 187 -11.87 47.10 41.26
C GLN A 187 -12.32 48.34 42.04
N TYR A 188 -12.77 48.23 43.26
CA TYR A 188 -13.17 49.40 44.07
C TYR A 188 -12.43 49.60 45.37
N GLU A 189 -11.26 49.03 45.60
CA GLU A 189 -10.46 49.27 46.82
C GLU A 189 -9.03 49.70 46.51
N ILE A 190 -8.77 50.56 45.56
CA ILE A 190 -7.52 51.32 45.45
C ILE A 190 -7.87 52.76 45.02
N ILE A 191 -8.65 53.49 45.84
CA ILE A 191 -8.68 54.95 45.89
C ILE A 191 -9.24 55.32 47.29
N GLN A 192 -8.39 55.28 48.31
CA GLN A 192 -8.39 56.17 49.50
C GLN A 192 -6.97 56.21 50.07
#